data_949b83e3ff6b1e1bbb586e29df6b6200
#
_entry.id   949b83e3ff6b1e1bbb586e29df6b6200
#
_cell.length_a   1.000
_cell.length_b   1.000
_cell.length_c   1.000
_cell.angle_alpha   90.00
_cell.angle_beta   90.00
_cell.angle_gamma   90.00
#
_symmetry.space_group_name_H-M   'P 1'
#
loop_
_entity.id
_entity.type
_entity.pdbx_description
1 polymer ?
#
loop_
_entity_poly.entity_id
_entity_poly.type
_entity_poly.pdbx_seq_one_letter_code
_entity_poly.pdbx_strand_id
1 'polypeptide(L)'
;MVGGFSQVPDWRWYIHLGEKTIFMKGSIPTCLKRMTIAHFSQALWEETLENIGISKYTAFPVLANIDDLTVIKIVEELGYILDISPEQLADKFGDYWVNIYSQEAYSRYYFKYQRAMDFLLGMDDLHKQITQQIKNAQPPRFSYQFEADNVMIMEYKSHRNLIDLMIGLIKGVGKYYHEELQITKLSANKVRIIFPY
;
A
#
# COMPACT_ATOMS: atom_id res chain seq x y z
N MET A 1 -11.87 -39.36 7.46
CA MET A 1 -12.09 -38.22 8.38
C MET A 1 -11.54 -36.99 7.64
N VAL A 2 -12.43 -36.12 7.28
CA VAL A 2 -12.22 -35.05 6.33
C VAL A 2 -11.64 -33.85 7.06
N GLY A 3 -10.59 -33.37 6.50
CA GLY A 3 -9.73 -32.31 6.80
C GLY A 3 -10.29 -30.96 7.07
N GLY A 4 -9.39 -30.12 7.48
CA GLY A 4 -9.61 -28.73 7.76
C GLY A 4 -9.96 -27.96 6.52
N PHE A 5 -11.07 -27.24 6.56
CA PHE A 5 -11.30 -26.10 5.71
C PHE A 5 -10.24 -25.06 6.07
N SER A 6 -9.29 -24.83 5.17
CA SER A 6 -8.47 -23.62 5.24
C SER A 6 -9.46 -22.45 5.18
N GLN A 7 -9.50 -21.63 6.22
CA GLN A 7 -10.29 -20.40 6.19
C GLN A 7 -9.70 -19.52 5.08
N VAL A 8 -10.45 -19.37 3.99
CA VAL A 8 -10.12 -18.39 2.96
C VAL A 8 -10.08 -17.03 3.65
N PRO A 9 -8.99 -16.26 3.53
CA PRO A 9 -8.91 -14.95 4.14
C PRO A 9 -10.10 -14.09 3.74
N ASP A 10 -10.73 -13.41 4.69
CA ASP A 10 -11.92 -12.58 4.42
C ASP A 10 -11.51 -11.23 3.81
N TRP A 11 -11.45 -11.16 2.49
CA TRP A 11 -11.14 -9.95 1.74
C TRP A 11 -12.33 -8.97 1.63
N ARG A 12 -13.53 -9.30 2.17
CA ARG A 12 -14.80 -8.57 1.97
C ARG A 12 -14.83 -7.16 2.53
N TRP A 13 -13.92 -6.79 3.41
CA TRP A 13 -13.89 -5.46 4.02
C TRP A 13 -13.36 -4.35 3.10
N TYR A 14 -12.78 -4.69 1.94
CA TYR A 14 -12.41 -3.72 0.90
C TYR A 14 -13.62 -3.23 0.07
N ILE A 15 -14.81 -3.86 0.15
CA ILE A 15 -15.93 -3.66 -0.80
C ILE A 15 -16.91 -2.56 -0.38
N HIS A 16 -16.68 -1.80 0.67
CA HIS A 16 -17.58 -0.71 1.09
C HIS A 16 -17.29 0.63 0.39
N LEU A 17 -17.00 0.59 -0.91
CA LEU A 17 -16.94 1.78 -1.74
C LEU A 17 -18.36 2.09 -2.22
N GLY A 18 -18.95 3.15 -1.66
CA GLY A 18 -20.29 3.63 -2.09
C GLY A 18 -20.34 3.95 -3.60
N GLU A 19 -21.50 4.29 -4.13
CA GLU A 19 -21.85 4.45 -5.57
C GLU A 19 -20.99 5.41 -6.40
N LYS A 20 -19.97 6.06 -5.85
CA LYS A 20 -19.06 6.95 -6.59
C LYS A 20 -17.86 6.15 -7.11
N THR A 21 -17.70 6.09 -8.40
CA THR A 21 -16.48 5.59 -9.04
C THR A 21 -15.30 6.42 -8.54
N ILE A 22 -14.39 5.76 -7.81
CA ILE A 22 -13.19 6.35 -7.26
C ILE A 22 -12.01 5.75 -8.01
N PHE A 23 -10.95 6.54 -8.19
CA PHE A 23 -9.83 6.14 -9.01
C PHE A 23 -8.52 6.19 -8.23
N MET A 24 -7.76 5.11 -8.32
CA MET A 24 -6.32 5.09 -7.98
C MET A 24 -5.48 5.50 -9.19
N LYS A 25 -4.29 6.00 -8.93
CA LYS A 25 -3.33 6.22 -10.02
C LYS A 25 -2.71 4.91 -10.47
N GLY A 26 -2.45 4.82 -11.77
CA GLY A 26 -1.87 3.63 -12.39
C GLY A 26 -0.50 3.24 -11.83
N SER A 27 0.15 4.12 -11.04
CA SER A 27 1.36 3.78 -10.27
C SER A 27 1.14 2.61 -9.30
N ILE A 28 -0.06 2.47 -8.72
CA ILE A 28 -0.36 1.38 -7.78
C ILE A 28 -0.39 0.02 -8.50
N PRO A 29 -1.24 -0.21 -9.52
CA PRO A 29 -1.22 -1.50 -10.24
C PRO A 29 0.09 -1.73 -11.02
N THR A 30 0.80 -0.67 -11.45
CA THR A 30 2.13 -0.82 -12.04
C THR A 30 3.14 -1.35 -11.03
N CYS A 31 3.12 -0.85 -9.79
CA CYS A 31 3.97 -1.36 -8.73
C CYS A 31 3.61 -2.82 -8.38
N LEU A 32 2.30 -3.14 -8.23
CA LEU A 32 1.84 -4.53 -8.03
C LEU A 32 2.36 -5.46 -9.11
N LYS A 33 2.23 -5.08 -10.39
CA LYS A 33 2.78 -5.84 -11.52
C LYS A 33 4.28 -6.10 -11.35
N ARG A 34 5.05 -5.04 -11.14
CA ARG A 34 6.52 -5.14 -11.03
C ARG A 34 6.94 -5.99 -9.82
N MET A 35 6.28 -5.82 -8.70
CA MET A 35 6.49 -6.63 -7.50
C MET A 35 6.19 -8.11 -7.77
N THR A 36 5.04 -8.40 -8.39
CA THR A 36 4.64 -9.79 -8.72
C THR A 36 5.65 -10.44 -9.66
N ILE A 37 6.10 -9.73 -10.69
CA ILE A 37 7.09 -10.27 -11.64
C ILE A 37 8.45 -10.49 -10.95
N ALA A 38 8.88 -9.56 -10.10
CA ALA A 38 10.19 -9.61 -9.45
C ALA A 38 10.28 -10.72 -8.38
N HIS A 39 9.21 -10.94 -7.62
CA HIS A 39 9.21 -11.91 -6.51
C HIS A 39 8.64 -13.28 -6.88
N PHE A 40 7.87 -13.37 -7.97
CA PHE A 40 7.21 -14.60 -8.38
C PHE A 40 7.44 -14.85 -9.88
N SER A 41 6.53 -14.41 -10.77
CA SER A 41 6.70 -14.57 -12.21
C SER A 41 5.79 -13.65 -13.04
N GLN A 42 6.15 -13.49 -14.32
CA GLN A 42 5.28 -12.87 -15.32
C GLN A 42 3.98 -13.69 -15.50
N ALA A 43 4.07 -15.02 -15.50
CA ALA A 43 2.91 -15.89 -15.67
C ALA A 43 1.87 -15.71 -14.55
N LEU A 44 2.30 -15.56 -13.30
CA LEU A 44 1.42 -15.29 -12.17
C LEU A 44 0.65 -13.96 -12.33
N TRP A 45 1.34 -12.91 -12.80
CA TRP A 45 0.68 -11.64 -13.08
C TRP A 45 -0.37 -11.76 -14.19
N GLU A 46 -0.03 -12.46 -15.25
CA GLU A 46 -0.95 -12.69 -16.38
C GLU A 46 -2.17 -13.51 -15.95
N GLU A 47 -1.97 -14.58 -15.19
CA GLU A 47 -3.03 -15.39 -14.59
C GLU A 47 -3.94 -14.56 -13.69
N THR A 48 -3.37 -13.72 -12.83
CA THR A 48 -4.13 -12.79 -11.97
C THR A 48 -5.09 -11.92 -12.79
N LEU A 49 -4.61 -11.34 -13.90
CA LEU A 49 -5.47 -10.49 -14.73
C LEU A 49 -6.56 -11.30 -15.45
N GLU A 50 -6.23 -12.44 -16.00
CA GLU A 50 -7.17 -13.30 -16.72
C GLU A 50 -8.28 -13.82 -15.79
N ASN A 51 -7.95 -14.21 -14.57
CA ASN A 51 -8.92 -14.69 -13.58
C ASN A 51 -9.96 -13.62 -13.17
N ILE A 52 -9.57 -12.36 -13.16
CA ILE A 52 -10.51 -11.25 -12.88
C ILE A 52 -11.16 -10.66 -14.13
N GLY A 53 -11.00 -11.32 -15.29
CA GLY A 53 -11.63 -10.92 -16.56
C GLY A 53 -10.95 -9.75 -17.27
N ILE A 54 -9.68 -9.49 -16.99
CA ILE A 54 -8.88 -8.42 -17.62
C ILE A 54 -7.83 -9.06 -18.53
N SER A 55 -7.66 -8.49 -19.73
CA SER A 55 -6.63 -8.99 -20.64
C SER A 55 -5.23 -8.92 -20.00
N LYS A 56 -4.46 -9.98 -20.10
CA LYS A 56 -3.07 -10.03 -19.64
C LYS A 56 -2.14 -8.98 -20.28
N TYR A 57 -2.55 -8.44 -21.42
CA TYR A 57 -1.83 -7.36 -22.11
C TYR A 57 -2.21 -5.95 -21.63
N THR A 58 -3.11 -5.85 -20.63
CA THR A 58 -3.55 -4.55 -20.12
C THR A 58 -2.38 -3.78 -19.52
N ALA A 59 -2.21 -2.55 -20.01
CA ALA A 59 -1.26 -1.60 -19.45
C ALA A 59 -1.95 -0.67 -18.43
N PHE A 60 -1.23 -0.35 -17.37
CA PHE A 60 -1.66 0.62 -16.36
C PHE A 60 -0.71 1.83 -16.38
N PRO A 61 -0.92 2.83 -17.27
CA PRO A 61 -0.04 4.01 -17.32
C PRO A 61 -0.01 4.72 -15.97
N VAL A 62 1.18 5.09 -15.49
CA VAL A 62 1.43 5.57 -14.13
C VAL A 62 0.50 6.71 -13.69
N LEU A 63 0.19 7.65 -14.61
CA LEU A 63 -0.68 8.80 -14.32
C LEU A 63 -2.16 8.55 -14.66
N ALA A 64 -2.50 7.43 -15.26
CA ALA A 64 -3.90 7.10 -15.60
C ALA A 64 -4.74 6.95 -14.33
N ASN A 65 -6.02 7.25 -14.45
CA ASN A 65 -7.01 6.93 -13.44
C ASN A 65 -7.49 5.50 -13.67
N ILE A 66 -7.22 4.62 -12.72
CA ILE A 66 -7.66 3.23 -12.72
C ILE A 66 -8.76 3.09 -11.69
N ASP A 67 -9.86 2.46 -12.05
CA ASP A 67 -10.96 2.20 -11.13
C ASP A 67 -10.46 1.45 -9.89
N ASP A 68 -10.80 1.95 -8.71
CA ASP A 68 -10.39 1.36 -7.43
C ASP A 68 -10.80 -0.11 -7.33
N LEU A 69 -12.00 -0.48 -7.85
CA LEU A 69 -12.47 -1.88 -7.85
C LEU A 69 -11.56 -2.79 -8.69
N THR A 70 -11.00 -2.28 -9.79
CA THR A 70 -10.04 -3.04 -10.60
C THR A 70 -8.77 -3.35 -9.79
N VAL A 71 -8.24 -2.35 -9.07
CA VAL A 71 -7.05 -2.55 -8.26
C VAL A 71 -7.30 -3.49 -7.09
N ILE A 72 -8.47 -3.35 -6.44
CA ILE A 72 -8.89 -4.25 -5.35
C ILE A 72 -8.98 -5.70 -5.83
N LYS A 73 -9.63 -5.95 -6.97
CA LYS A 73 -9.71 -7.31 -7.55
C LYS A 73 -8.33 -7.90 -7.85
N ILE A 74 -7.39 -7.10 -8.35
CA ILE A 74 -6.01 -7.54 -8.56
C ILE A 74 -5.37 -7.96 -7.22
N VAL A 75 -5.54 -7.16 -6.17
CA VAL A 75 -4.98 -7.44 -4.84
C VAL A 75 -5.60 -8.71 -4.23
N GLU A 76 -6.93 -8.85 -4.31
CA GLU A 76 -7.65 -10.01 -3.82
C GLU A 76 -7.20 -11.29 -4.53
N GLU A 77 -7.14 -11.26 -5.86
CA GLU A 77 -6.73 -12.42 -6.66
C GLU A 77 -5.27 -12.81 -6.42
N LEU A 78 -4.36 -11.82 -6.31
CA LEU A 78 -2.97 -12.09 -5.93
C LEU A 78 -2.88 -12.77 -4.55
N GLY A 79 -3.62 -12.28 -3.56
CA GLY A 79 -3.68 -12.90 -2.24
C GLY A 79 -4.22 -14.32 -2.29
N TYR A 80 -5.26 -14.56 -3.09
CA TYR A 80 -5.85 -15.88 -3.29
C TYR A 80 -4.87 -16.87 -3.94
N ILE A 81 -4.27 -16.51 -5.07
CA ILE A 81 -3.32 -17.39 -5.79
C ILE A 81 -2.08 -17.69 -4.92
N LEU A 82 -1.61 -16.69 -4.18
CA LEU A 82 -0.40 -16.83 -3.35
C LEU A 82 -0.67 -17.47 -1.98
N ASP A 83 -1.94 -17.69 -1.63
CA ASP A 83 -2.37 -18.19 -0.31
C ASP A 83 -1.76 -17.36 0.85
N ILE A 84 -1.82 -16.03 0.73
CA ILE A 84 -1.32 -15.09 1.74
C ILE A 84 -2.43 -14.14 2.20
N SER A 85 -2.30 -13.65 3.44
CA SER A 85 -3.26 -12.69 3.99
C SER A 85 -3.12 -11.29 3.35
N PRO A 86 -4.17 -10.44 3.47
CA PRO A 86 -4.10 -9.03 3.08
C PRO A 86 -2.91 -8.28 3.67
N GLU A 87 -2.63 -8.51 4.96
CA GLU A 87 -1.52 -7.89 5.67
C GLU A 87 -0.17 -8.34 5.11
N GLN A 88 -0.03 -9.64 4.81
CA GLN A 88 1.19 -10.18 4.21
C GLN A 88 1.45 -9.61 2.80
N LEU A 89 0.38 -9.45 2.00
CA LEU A 89 0.51 -8.83 0.67
C LEU A 89 0.84 -7.34 0.80
N ALA A 90 0.21 -6.63 1.75
CA ALA A 90 0.50 -5.23 2.06
C ALA A 90 1.95 -5.03 2.52
N ASP A 91 2.49 -5.92 3.33
CA ASP A 91 3.90 -5.89 3.75
C ASP A 91 4.85 -6.05 2.55
N LYS A 92 4.59 -7.02 1.66
CA LYS A 92 5.37 -7.20 0.42
C LYS A 92 5.27 -5.98 -0.49
N PHE A 93 4.07 -5.43 -0.66
CA PHE A 93 3.86 -4.24 -1.47
C PHE A 93 4.58 -3.04 -0.87
N GLY A 94 4.46 -2.81 0.43
CA GLY A 94 5.09 -1.67 1.12
C GLY A 94 6.62 -1.72 1.04
N ASP A 95 7.21 -2.90 1.24
CA ASP A 95 8.65 -3.10 1.06
C ASP A 95 9.08 -2.78 -0.39
N TYR A 96 8.41 -3.38 -1.36
CA TYR A 96 8.75 -3.17 -2.78
C TYR A 96 8.53 -1.72 -3.21
N TRP A 97 7.42 -1.10 -2.77
CA TRP A 97 7.12 0.30 -3.07
C TRP A 97 8.23 1.22 -2.54
N VAL A 98 8.54 1.13 -1.25
CA VAL A 98 9.47 2.08 -0.60
C VAL A 98 10.91 1.85 -1.03
N ASN A 99 11.35 0.59 -1.10
CA ASN A 99 12.77 0.27 -1.26
C ASN A 99 13.21 0.06 -2.71
N ILE A 100 12.25 -0.10 -3.65
CA ILE A 100 12.55 -0.37 -5.07
C ILE A 100 11.80 0.60 -5.97
N TYR A 101 10.46 0.52 -6.02
CA TYR A 101 9.68 1.20 -7.04
C TYR A 101 9.75 2.73 -6.92
N SER A 102 9.53 3.29 -5.73
CA SER A 102 9.53 4.72 -5.53
C SER A 102 10.93 5.37 -5.61
N GLN A 103 11.99 4.56 -5.45
CA GLN A 103 13.35 5.09 -5.57
C GLN A 103 13.70 5.57 -6.97
N GLU A 104 13.03 5.05 -8.00
CA GLU A 104 13.26 5.48 -9.38
C GLU A 104 12.79 6.93 -9.65
N ALA A 105 11.68 7.36 -9.04
CA ALA A 105 11.07 8.66 -9.32
C ALA A 105 11.11 9.63 -8.13
N TYR A 106 11.21 9.11 -6.91
CA TYR A 106 10.98 9.86 -5.68
C TYR A 106 12.15 9.82 -4.68
N SER A 107 13.30 9.22 -5.02
CA SER A 107 14.47 9.09 -4.13
C SER A 107 14.87 10.40 -3.44
N ARG A 108 14.81 11.52 -4.17
CA ARG A 108 15.13 12.85 -3.61
C ARG A 108 14.31 13.24 -2.38
N TYR A 109 13.10 12.71 -2.23
CA TYR A 109 12.26 13.01 -1.07
C TYR A 109 12.68 12.21 0.16
N TYR A 110 13.24 11.01 -0.04
CA TYR A 110 13.77 10.18 1.03
C TYR A 110 15.09 10.76 1.57
N PHE A 111 15.99 11.20 0.70
CA PHE A 111 17.28 11.78 1.11
C PHE A 111 17.16 13.07 1.93
N LYS A 112 16.00 13.70 1.92
CA LYS A 112 15.73 14.90 2.72
C LYS A 112 15.70 14.62 4.22
N TYR A 113 15.43 13.38 4.62
CA TYR A 113 15.27 12.96 5.99
C TYR A 113 16.35 11.94 6.37
N GLN A 114 16.67 11.86 7.66
CA GLN A 114 17.66 10.91 8.18
C GLN A 114 17.02 9.77 8.97
N ARG A 115 15.75 9.94 9.41
CA ARG A 115 15.03 8.99 10.25
C ARG A 115 13.65 8.70 9.68
N ALA A 116 13.17 7.49 9.96
CA ALA A 116 11.83 7.06 9.57
C ALA A 116 10.74 7.97 10.14
N MET A 117 10.88 8.39 11.40
CA MET A 117 9.93 9.30 12.05
C MET A 117 9.78 10.62 11.30
N ASP A 118 10.90 11.26 10.95
CA ASP A 118 10.89 12.55 10.25
C ASP A 118 10.27 12.44 8.86
N PHE A 119 10.57 11.36 8.14
CA PHE A 119 9.96 11.08 6.84
C PHE A 119 8.46 10.88 6.95
N LEU A 120 7.99 10.08 7.92
CA LEU A 120 6.57 9.83 8.12
C LEU A 120 5.81 11.11 8.54
N LEU A 121 6.40 11.97 9.37
CA LEU A 121 5.84 13.28 9.72
C LEU A 121 5.69 14.20 8.49
N GLY A 122 6.61 14.12 7.55
CA GLY A 122 6.55 14.89 6.30
C GLY A 122 5.57 14.33 5.26
N MET A 123 4.96 13.15 5.48
CA MET A 123 4.21 12.42 4.45
C MET A 123 2.95 13.15 3.97
N ASP A 124 2.21 13.84 4.87
CA ASP A 124 1.03 14.58 4.48
C ASP A 124 1.34 15.72 3.52
N ASP A 125 2.40 16.48 3.81
CA ASP A 125 2.84 17.56 2.93
C ASP A 125 3.48 17.05 1.65
N LEU A 126 4.21 15.94 1.71
CA LEU A 126 4.76 15.27 0.53
C LEU A 126 3.65 14.83 -0.44
N HIS A 127 2.59 14.21 0.07
CA HIS A 127 1.44 13.83 -0.74
C HIS A 127 0.77 15.05 -1.40
N LYS A 128 0.57 16.14 -0.66
CA LYS A 128 0.07 17.40 -1.23
C LYS A 128 0.96 17.88 -2.37
N GLN A 129 2.26 17.97 -2.11
CA GLN A 129 3.23 18.51 -3.05
C GLN A 129 3.28 17.68 -4.36
N ILE A 130 3.38 16.37 -4.25
CA ILE A 130 3.48 15.47 -5.41
C ILE A 130 2.18 15.49 -6.23
N THR A 131 1.03 15.55 -5.58
CA THR A 131 -0.28 15.41 -6.25
C THR A 131 -0.90 16.75 -6.67
N GLN A 132 -0.35 17.88 -6.26
CA GLN A 132 -0.91 19.20 -6.52
C GLN A 132 -1.20 19.48 -8.01
N GLN A 133 -0.37 18.96 -8.90
CA GLN A 133 -0.50 19.13 -10.35
C GLN A 133 -1.10 17.89 -11.05
N ILE A 134 -1.44 16.85 -10.31
CA ILE A 134 -1.98 15.62 -10.88
C ILE A 134 -3.51 15.68 -10.83
N LYS A 135 -4.12 15.82 -12.01
CA LYS A 135 -5.58 15.89 -12.14
C LYS A 135 -6.26 14.67 -11.49
N ASN A 136 -7.30 14.93 -10.69
CA ASN A 136 -8.09 13.91 -9.98
C ASN A 136 -7.28 13.03 -9.01
N ALA A 137 -6.10 13.46 -8.56
CA ALA A 137 -5.39 12.77 -7.50
C ALA A 137 -6.12 12.98 -6.16
N GLN A 138 -6.38 11.90 -5.45
CA GLN A 138 -7.00 11.90 -4.12
C GLN A 138 -6.11 11.08 -3.16
N PRO A 139 -4.93 11.63 -2.79
CA PRO A 139 -4.05 10.95 -1.86
C PRO A 139 -4.68 10.89 -0.47
N PRO A 140 -4.32 9.89 0.34
CA PRO A 140 -4.68 9.92 1.75
C PRO A 140 -4.10 11.14 2.43
N ARG A 141 -4.73 11.55 3.53
CA ARG A 141 -4.25 12.59 4.42
C ARG A 141 -3.88 11.97 5.75
N PHE A 142 -2.93 12.58 6.44
CA PHE A 142 -2.43 12.07 7.71
C PHE A 142 -2.47 13.14 8.78
N SER A 143 -2.72 12.71 10.01
CA SER A 143 -2.51 13.53 11.20
C SER A 143 -1.75 12.72 12.24
N TYR A 144 -1.07 13.41 13.14
CA TYR A 144 -0.12 12.83 14.06
C TYR A 144 -0.37 13.29 15.48
N GLN A 145 -0.19 12.39 16.44
CA GLN A 145 -0.21 12.67 17.88
C GLN A 145 0.97 11.94 18.53
N PHE A 146 1.63 12.57 19.47
CA PHE A 146 2.74 11.96 20.20
C PHE A 146 2.28 11.53 21.60
N GLU A 147 2.59 10.29 21.99
CA GLU A 147 2.45 9.78 23.35
C GLU A 147 3.75 9.93 24.13
N ALA A 148 4.90 9.91 23.43
CA ALA A 148 6.25 10.17 23.94
C ALA A 148 7.14 10.60 22.78
N ASP A 149 8.36 11.05 23.05
CA ASP A 149 9.30 11.55 22.04
C ASP A 149 9.56 10.56 20.90
N ASN A 150 9.50 9.26 21.18
CA ASN A 150 9.70 8.20 20.21
C ASN A 150 8.42 7.37 19.93
N VAL A 151 7.23 7.84 20.38
CA VAL A 151 5.96 7.12 20.21
C VAL A 151 4.94 8.00 19.51
N MET A 152 4.61 7.66 18.28
CA MET A 152 3.68 8.42 17.45
C MET A 152 2.43 7.62 17.13
N ILE A 153 1.26 8.24 17.25
CA ILE A 153 0.02 7.75 16.64
C ILE A 153 -0.15 8.48 15.32
N MET A 154 -0.23 7.71 14.23
CA MET A 154 -0.51 8.20 12.89
C MET A 154 -1.94 7.82 12.49
N GLU A 155 -2.75 8.82 12.17
CA GLU A 155 -4.12 8.63 11.70
C GLU A 155 -4.19 8.77 10.18
N TYR A 156 -4.78 7.76 9.53
CA TYR A 156 -4.99 7.68 8.10
C TYR A 156 -6.39 8.16 7.73
N LYS A 157 -6.48 9.20 6.92
CA LYS A 157 -7.74 9.82 6.48
C LYS A 157 -7.95 9.57 5.00
N SER A 158 -8.70 8.53 4.69
CA SER A 158 -9.10 8.18 3.32
C SER A 158 -10.38 7.35 3.36
N HIS A 159 -11.22 7.55 2.36
CA HIS A 159 -12.43 6.72 2.19
C HIS A 159 -12.13 5.30 1.71
N ARG A 160 -10.88 5.00 1.32
CA ARG A 160 -10.47 3.66 0.86
C ARG A 160 -10.22 2.66 1.99
N ASN A 161 -10.07 3.13 3.23
CA ASN A 161 -9.81 2.27 4.40
C ASN A 161 -8.63 1.30 4.25
N LEU A 162 -7.56 1.72 3.58
CA LEU A 162 -6.39 0.89 3.28
C LEU A 162 -5.35 0.94 4.42
N ILE A 163 -5.77 0.71 5.66
CA ILE A 163 -4.91 0.81 6.83
C ILE A 163 -3.76 -0.22 6.80
N ASP A 164 -4.01 -1.44 6.31
CA ASP A 164 -2.99 -2.48 6.25
C ASP A 164 -1.93 -2.16 5.20
N LEU A 165 -2.34 -1.55 4.07
CA LEU A 165 -1.40 -1.01 3.10
C LEU A 165 -0.52 0.10 3.72
N MET A 166 -1.11 0.99 4.52
CA MET A 166 -0.34 2.01 5.26
C MET A 166 0.66 1.36 6.21
N ILE A 167 0.27 0.32 6.94
CA ILE A 167 1.17 -0.43 7.84
C ILE A 167 2.34 -1.04 7.06
N GLY A 168 2.06 -1.70 5.94
CA GLY A 168 3.11 -2.25 5.06
C GLY A 168 4.09 -1.19 4.57
N LEU A 169 3.58 -0.02 4.15
CA LEU A 169 4.41 1.13 3.74
C LEU A 169 5.26 1.66 4.91
N ILE A 170 4.70 1.77 6.13
CA ILE A 170 5.46 2.20 7.32
C ILE A 170 6.59 1.22 7.63
N LYS A 171 6.35 -0.09 7.55
CA LYS A 171 7.40 -1.12 7.69
C LYS A 171 8.48 -0.95 6.62
N GLY A 172 8.09 -0.71 5.36
CA GLY A 172 9.01 -0.41 4.28
C GLY A 172 9.88 0.82 4.55
N VAL A 173 9.30 1.88 5.12
CA VAL A 173 10.04 3.09 5.55
C VAL A 173 11.03 2.78 6.66
N GLY A 174 10.64 2.01 7.69
CA GLY A 174 11.57 1.55 8.73
C GLY A 174 12.77 0.82 8.13
N LYS A 175 12.53 -0.11 7.21
CA LYS A 175 13.59 -0.85 6.50
C LYS A 175 14.52 0.09 5.71
N TYR A 176 13.96 1.09 5.02
CA TYR A 176 14.73 2.06 4.24
C TYR A 176 15.71 2.86 5.11
N TYR A 177 15.27 3.30 6.29
CA TYR A 177 16.11 4.05 7.23
C TYR A 177 16.90 3.15 8.22
N HIS A 178 16.86 1.83 8.03
CA HIS A 178 17.50 0.84 8.91
C HIS A 178 17.05 0.96 10.38
N GLU A 179 15.78 1.32 10.59
CA GLU A 179 15.13 1.44 11.89
C GLU A 179 14.12 0.31 12.09
N GLU A 180 14.22 -0.43 13.18
CA GLU A 180 13.24 -1.44 13.56
C GLU A 180 12.06 -0.77 14.28
N LEU A 181 10.94 -0.67 13.59
CA LEU A 181 9.73 -0.03 14.09
C LEU A 181 8.79 -1.05 14.73
N GLN A 182 8.27 -0.74 15.93
CA GLN A 182 7.17 -1.51 16.52
C GLN A 182 5.85 -0.85 16.14
N ILE A 183 5.01 -1.56 15.38
CA ILE A 183 3.77 -1.01 14.82
C ILE A 183 2.58 -1.77 15.36
N THR A 184 1.62 -1.06 15.94
CA THR A 184 0.37 -1.61 16.46
C THR A 184 -0.82 -0.93 15.79
N LYS A 185 -1.69 -1.72 15.14
CA LYS A 185 -2.98 -1.25 14.61
C LYS A 185 -3.93 -0.97 15.76
N LEU A 186 -4.32 0.27 15.95
CA LEU A 186 -5.24 0.69 17.01
C LEU A 186 -6.71 0.66 16.57
N SER A 187 -6.96 0.96 15.30
CA SER A 187 -8.31 0.97 14.71
C SER A 187 -8.24 0.82 13.19
N ALA A 188 -9.37 0.94 12.50
CA ALA A 188 -9.44 0.92 11.03
C ALA A 188 -8.69 2.08 10.36
N ASN A 189 -8.28 3.12 11.12
CA ASN A 189 -7.62 4.31 10.58
C ASN A 189 -6.49 4.85 11.45
N LYS A 190 -6.06 4.14 12.50
CA LYS A 190 -4.99 4.58 13.40
C LYS A 190 -3.98 3.48 13.67
N VAL A 191 -2.72 3.86 13.64
CA VAL A 191 -1.60 3.02 14.05
C VAL A 191 -0.74 3.73 15.09
N ARG A 192 -0.21 2.98 16.02
CA ARG A 192 0.79 3.40 17.00
C ARG A 192 2.14 2.89 16.53
N ILE A 193 3.12 3.77 16.49
CA ILE A 193 4.48 3.47 16.01
C ILE A 193 5.46 3.85 17.13
N ILE A 194 6.32 2.90 17.51
CA ILE A 194 7.45 3.14 18.41
C ILE A 194 8.71 3.12 17.56
N PHE A 195 9.47 4.19 17.61
CA PHE A 195 10.75 4.34 16.92
C PHE A 195 11.90 3.98 17.86
N PRO A 196 13.03 3.47 17.34
CA PRO A 196 14.26 3.32 18.15
C PRO A 196 14.76 4.72 18.58
N TYR A 197 15.50 4.76 19.71
CA TYR A 197 16.15 5.98 20.20
C TYR A 197 17.38 6.35 19.38
#